data_9a81d1f759c3e1e0ad360bd2891ee60d
#
_entry.id   9a81d1f759c3e1e0ad360bd2891ee60d
#
_cell.length_a   1.000
_cell.length_b   1.000
_cell.length_c   1.000
_cell.angle_alpha   90.00
_cell.angle_beta   90.00
_cell.angle_gamma   90.00
#
_symmetry.space_group_name_H-M   'P 1'
#
loop_
_entity.id
_entity.type
_entity.pdbx_description
1 polymer ?
#
loop_
_entity_poly.entity_id
_entity_poly.type
_entity_poly.pdbx_seq_one_letter_code
_entity_poly.pdbx_strand_id
1 'polypeptide(L)'
;MYWLIEDESQLEVLINSGYKKAYIDVIPSSHNVHPVENNVSLVYFRPVDAHKGYMICLRHSETLSVLKTSIDRLLNKFEVLYCRDKKEILHYFPLKTLVDINIFPNTYIQELTDTHNIFYYRHKDKLNVNEMIPVVKHYEMCEDYFNHQYKNYKNTKPTKYGEFYNSRVSVVFNAIERSGLRIHVPRFQQHFHPVNGERVYSQYNLKTLTTRPSNKFKGVNYAALNKENGCRKSFIPDNDILYEIDISAYHPSLSCRLIDYNFPTV
;
A
#
# COMPACT_ATOMS: atom_id res chain seq x y z
N MET A 1 -11.62 2.87 -24.57
CA MET A 1 -10.34 2.52 -25.26
C MET A 1 -9.23 3.15 -24.44
N TYR A 2 -8.26 2.38 -23.97
CA TYR A 2 -7.09 2.78 -23.17
C TYR A 2 -5.81 2.74 -24.01
N TRP A 3 -4.73 3.33 -23.48
CA TRP A 3 -3.42 3.25 -24.09
C TRP A 3 -2.61 2.16 -23.39
N LEU A 4 -2.13 1.19 -24.15
CA LEU A 4 -1.26 0.12 -23.66
C LEU A 4 0.19 0.45 -24.01
N ILE A 5 1.07 0.38 -23.02
CA ILE A 5 2.52 0.52 -23.16
C ILE A 5 3.15 -0.82 -22.84
N GLU A 6 3.68 -1.47 -23.83
CA GLU A 6 4.29 -2.79 -23.76
C GLU A 6 5.71 -2.86 -24.35
N ASP A 7 6.22 -1.72 -24.81
CA ASP A 7 7.59 -1.57 -25.30
C ASP A 7 8.24 -0.24 -24.83
N GLU A 8 9.56 -0.21 -24.88
CA GLU A 8 10.37 0.91 -24.40
C GLU A 8 10.19 2.17 -25.28
N SER A 9 9.90 2.02 -26.57
CA SER A 9 9.72 3.17 -27.46
C SER A 9 8.45 3.96 -27.15
N GLN A 10 7.37 3.25 -26.83
CA GLN A 10 6.11 3.85 -26.38
C GLN A 10 6.28 4.55 -25.02
N LEU A 11 7.06 3.94 -24.11
CA LEU A 11 7.36 4.54 -22.81
C LEU A 11 8.20 5.82 -22.95
N GLU A 12 9.16 5.87 -23.88
CA GLU A 12 9.96 7.07 -24.18
C GLU A 12 9.09 8.24 -24.64
N VAL A 13 8.08 7.98 -25.45
CA VAL A 13 7.11 9.03 -25.85
C VAL A 13 6.43 9.62 -24.63
N LEU A 14 6.02 8.79 -23.67
CA LEU A 14 5.40 9.24 -22.44
C LEU A 14 6.39 9.99 -21.53
N ILE A 15 7.61 9.51 -21.42
CA ILE A 15 8.70 10.19 -20.68
C ILE A 15 8.94 11.59 -21.25
N ASN A 16 8.88 11.77 -22.57
CA ASN A 16 9.13 13.04 -23.23
C ASN A 16 7.89 13.95 -23.37
N SER A 17 6.73 13.54 -22.81
CA SER A 17 5.42 14.24 -22.96
C SER A 17 5.38 15.53 -22.17
N GLY A 18 6.08 16.17 -21.56
CA GLY A 18 5.98 17.47 -20.85
C GLY A 18 4.96 17.56 -19.71
N TYR A 19 4.25 16.48 -19.39
CA TYR A 19 3.35 16.42 -18.24
C TYR A 19 4.13 16.56 -16.93
N LYS A 20 3.55 17.27 -15.96
CA LYS A 20 4.14 17.55 -14.65
C LYS A 20 3.51 16.77 -13.49
N LYS A 21 2.25 16.44 -13.63
CA LYS A 21 1.43 15.80 -12.61
C LYS A 21 0.71 14.61 -13.20
N ALA A 22 0.72 13.50 -12.47
CA ALA A 22 -0.01 12.31 -12.87
C ALA A 22 -0.63 11.60 -11.66
N TYR A 23 -1.59 10.74 -11.93
CA TYR A 23 -2.08 9.74 -11.00
C TYR A 23 -1.46 8.38 -11.37
N ILE A 24 -1.09 7.62 -10.35
CA ILE A 24 -0.57 6.27 -10.52
C ILE A 24 -1.31 5.29 -9.61
N ASP A 25 -1.46 4.06 -10.09
CA ASP A 25 -1.86 2.91 -9.29
C ASP A 25 -1.00 1.70 -9.68
N VAL A 26 -0.69 0.85 -8.72
CA VAL A 26 0.13 -0.34 -8.93
C VAL A 26 -0.74 -1.57 -8.77
N ILE A 27 -0.72 -2.44 -9.76
CA ILE A 27 -1.38 -3.73 -9.72
C ILE A 27 -0.29 -4.79 -9.47
N PRO A 28 -0.22 -5.35 -8.25
CA PRO A 28 0.73 -6.42 -7.96
C PRO A 28 0.35 -7.71 -8.69
N SER A 29 1.29 -8.62 -8.88
CA SER A 29 1.01 -9.93 -9.48
C SER A 29 -0.01 -10.73 -8.69
N SER A 30 -0.01 -10.57 -7.35
CA SER A 30 -0.97 -11.20 -6.45
C SER A 30 -1.33 -10.28 -5.28
N HIS A 31 -2.61 -10.29 -4.86
CA HIS A 31 -3.05 -9.63 -3.63
C HIS A 31 -2.83 -10.50 -2.37
N ASN A 32 -2.41 -11.75 -2.55
CA ASN A 32 -2.21 -12.69 -1.45
C ASN A 32 -0.74 -12.86 -1.04
N VAL A 33 0.16 -12.11 -1.66
CA VAL A 33 1.60 -12.13 -1.40
C VAL A 33 2.02 -10.78 -0.82
N HIS A 34 2.84 -10.81 0.22
CA HIS A 34 3.37 -9.59 0.80
C HIS A 34 4.18 -8.79 -0.24
N PRO A 35 4.09 -7.45 -0.32
CA PRO A 35 4.78 -6.66 -1.34
C PRO A 35 6.28 -6.88 -1.43
N VAL A 36 6.95 -7.24 -0.32
CA VAL A 36 8.39 -7.55 -0.29
C VAL A 36 8.75 -8.79 -1.12
N GLU A 37 7.81 -9.73 -1.24
CA GLU A 37 7.97 -11.00 -1.97
C GLU A 37 7.18 -11.02 -3.28
N ASN A 38 6.55 -9.91 -3.64
CA ASN A 38 5.63 -9.80 -4.76
C ASN A 38 6.25 -9.00 -5.92
N ASN A 39 5.72 -9.23 -7.10
CA ASN A 39 6.08 -8.46 -8.29
C ASN A 39 4.97 -7.47 -8.66
N VAL A 40 5.29 -6.53 -9.51
CA VAL A 40 4.31 -5.65 -10.16
C VAL A 40 3.92 -6.28 -11.49
N SER A 41 2.63 -6.46 -11.70
CA SER A 41 2.08 -6.88 -12.99
C SER A 41 1.92 -5.70 -13.94
N LEU A 42 1.17 -4.70 -13.50
CA LEU A 42 0.84 -3.51 -14.28
C LEU A 42 0.99 -2.24 -13.46
N VAL A 43 1.25 -1.13 -14.13
CA VAL A 43 1.13 0.22 -13.57
C VAL A 43 0.09 0.99 -14.37
N TYR A 44 -0.96 1.43 -13.72
CA TYR A 44 -1.84 2.44 -14.28
C TYR A 44 -1.22 3.80 -14.11
N PHE A 45 -1.16 4.57 -15.19
CA PHE A 45 -0.57 5.90 -15.21
C PHE A 45 -1.48 6.87 -15.97
N ARG A 46 -1.89 7.94 -15.29
CA ARG A 46 -2.79 8.95 -15.85
C ARG A 46 -2.24 10.34 -15.64
N PRO A 47 -1.65 11.00 -16.67
CA PRO A 47 -1.40 12.44 -16.57
C PRO A 47 -2.70 13.18 -16.27
N VAL A 48 -2.66 14.12 -15.33
CA VAL A 48 -3.86 14.79 -14.81
C VAL A 48 -4.65 15.51 -15.89
N ASP A 49 -3.93 16.06 -16.88
CA ASP A 49 -4.49 16.83 -17.98
C ASP A 49 -4.75 16.00 -19.25
N ALA A 50 -4.52 14.68 -19.18
CA ALA A 50 -4.79 13.79 -20.30
C ALA A 50 -6.26 13.32 -20.29
N HIS A 51 -6.81 12.99 -21.46
CA HIS A 51 -8.18 12.48 -21.58
C HIS A 51 -8.33 11.01 -21.16
N LYS A 52 -7.23 10.23 -21.15
CA LYS A 52 -7.22 8.80 -20.88
C LYS A 52 -5.94 8.40 -20.14
N GLY A 53 -6.04 7.29 -19.39
CA GLY A 53 -4.90 6.69 -18.74
C GLY A 53 -4.14 5.71 -19.65
N TYR A 54 -2.97 5.33 -19.18
CA TYR A 54 -2.08 4.34 -19.77
C TYR A 54 -1.99 3.13 -18.85
N MET A 55 -2.00 1.94 -19.43
CA MET A 55 -1.59 0.72 -18.75
C MET A 55 -0.16 0.39 -19.18
N ILE A 56 0.75 0.36 -18.25
CA ILE A 56 2.17 0.06 -18.50
C ILE A 56 2.43 -1.35 -17.97
N CYS A 57 2.90 -2.22 -18.83
CA CYS A 57 3.07 -3.62 -18.51
C CYS A 57 4.50 -3.94 -18.05
N LEU A 58 4.61 -4.61 -16.87
CA LEU A 58 5.87 -5.17 -16.39
C LEU A 58 5.87 -6.70 -16.45
N ARG A 59 4.72 -7.30 -16.16
CA ARG A 59 4.59 -8.76 -16.13
C ARG A 59 3.12 -9.14 -16.27
N HIS A 60 2.71 -9.51 -17.48
CA HIS A 60 1.32 -9.88 -17.77
C HIS A 60 1.23 -10.90 -18.90
N SER A 61 0.23 -11.77 -18.86
CA SER A 61 0.08 -12.84 -19.84
C SER A 61 -0.40 -12.38 -21.23
N GLU A 62 -1.05 -11.23 -21.32
CA GLU A 62 -1.62 -10.72 -22.58
C GLU A 62 -0.68 -9.82 -23.37
N THR A 63 0.46 -9.37 -22.80
CA THR A 63 1.25 -8.28 -23.35
C THR A 63 2.75 -8.53 -23.21
N LEU A 64 3.53 -7.81 -24.00
CA LEU A 64 4.97 -7.65 -23.77
C LEU A 64 5.20 -6.76 -22.54
N SER A 65 6.45 -6.66 -22.11
CA SER A 65 6.81 -5.99 -20.85
C SER A 65 7.91 -4.97 -21.05
N VAL A 66 7.81 -3.85 -20.34
CA VAL A 66 8.89 -2.86 -20.21
C VAL A 66 9.73 -3.14 -18.96
N LEU A 67 10.93 -2.58 -18.92
CA LEU A 67 11.81 -2.71 -17.76
C LEU A 67 11.32 -1.85 -16.58
N LYS A 68 11.42 -2.38 -15.39
CA LYS A 68 11.08 -1.62 -14.16
C LYS A 68 11.92 -0.33 -14.04
N THR A 69 13.19 -0.37 -14.42
CA THR A 69 14.09 0.79 -14.41
C THR A 69 13.63 1.93 -15.32
N SER A 70 12.97 1.62 -16.42
CA SER A 70 12.40 2.62 -17.32
C SER A 70 11.16 3.28 -16.73
N ILE A 71 10.35 2.53 -15.97
CA ILE A 71 9.25 3.09 -15.19
C ILE A 71 9.78 3.96 -14.05
N ASP A 72 10.81 3.54 -13.34
CA ASP A 72 11.46 4.37 -12.31
C ASP A 72 11.90 5.72 -12.89
N ARG A 73 12.45 5.73 -14.11
CA ARG A 73 12.84 6.95 -14.83
C ARG A 73 11.63 7.82 -15.19
N LEU A 74 10.52 7.22 -15.67
CA LEU A 74 9.27 7.92 -15.93
C LEU A 74 8.76 8.61 -14.65
N LEU A 75 8.59 7.83 -13.58
CA LEU A 75 7.96 8.30 -12.35
C LEU A 75 8.78 9.40 -11.65
N ASN A 76 10.11 9.32 -11.69
CA ASN A 76 10.98 10.33 -11.09
C ASN A 76 10.99 11.67 -11.83
N LYS A 77 10.42 11.74 -13.03
CA LYS A 77 10.31 12.98 -13.81
C LYS A 77 9.17 13.88 -13.32
N PHE A 78 8.18 13.33 -12.62
CA PHE A 78 6.99 14.08 -12.24
C PHE A 78 7.19 14.86 -10.94
N GLU A 79 6.68 16.08 -10.93
CA GLU A 79 6.69 16.96 -9.76
C GLU A 79 5.73 16.46 -8.68
N VAL A 80 4.57 15.91 -9.07
CA VAL A 80 3.56 15.34 -8.17
C VAL A 80 2.96 14.10 -8.79
N LEU A 81 2.96 13.02 -8.02
CA LEU A 81 2.29 11.77 -8.32
C LEU A 81 1.17 11.53 -7.31
N TYR A 82 -0.06 11.57 -7.75
CA TYR A 82 -1.23 11.23 -6.94
C TYR A 82 -1.44 9.72 -6.94
N CYS A 83 -1.92 9.17 -5.85
CA CYS A 83 -2.18 7.73 -5.75
C CYS A 83 -3.29 7.41 -4.75
N ARG A 84 -3.81 6.19 -4.84
CA ARG A 84 -4.82 5.65 -3.95
C ARG A 84 -4.26 5.14 -2.61
N ASP A 85 -3.09 4.58 -2.62
CA ASP A 85 -2.40 4.03 -1.43
C ASP A 85 -0.90 4.29 -1.55
N LYS A 86 -0.46 5.41 -0.96
CA LYS A 86 0.96 5.80 -0.96
C LYS A 86 1.84 4.74 -0.31
N LYS A 87 1.39 4.16 0.80
CA LYS A 87 2.15 3.15 1.52
C LYS A 87 2.41 1.91 0.65
N GLU A 88 1.39 1.46 -0.09
CA GLU A 88 1.51 0.32 -1.00
C GLU A 88 2.47 0.62 -2.16
N ILE A 89 2.33 1.78 -2.80
CA ILE A 89 3.21 2.14 -3.92
C ILE A 89 4.67 2.24 -3.50
N LEU A 90 4.95 2.74 -2.31
CA LEU A 90 6.31 2.84 -1.77
C LEU A 90 7.01 1.49 -1.59
N HIS A 91 6.28 0.38 -1.54
CA HIS A 91 6.90 -0.96 -1.56
C HIS A 91 7.58 -1.27 -2.89
N TYR A 92 7.00 -0.80 -3.99
CA TYR A 92 7.45 -1.11 -5.34
C TYR A 92 8.32 -0.02 -5.95
N PHE A 93 8.01 1.25 -5.63
CA PHE A 93 8.67 2.44 -6.17
C PHE A 93 8.98 3.43 -5.04
N PRO A 94 10.26 3.64 -4.70
CA PRO A 94 10.66 4.54 -3.59
C PRO A 94 10.60 6.03 -4.02
N LEU A 95 9.40 6.53 -4.27
CA LEU A 95 9.15 7.86 -4.81
C LEU A 95 8.99 8.91 -3.70
N LYS A 96 9.60 10.08 -3.88
CA LYS A 96 9.50 11.21 -2.93
C LYS A 96 8.25 12.08 -3.15
N THR A 97 7.72 12.10 -4.36
CA THR A 97 6.68 13.04 -4.80
C THR A 97 5.25 12.49 -4.71
N LEU A 98 5.06 11.35 -4.04
CA LEU A 98 3.75 10.71 -3.89
C LEU A 98 2.83 11.46 -2.93
N VAL A 99 1.60 11.66 -3.37
CA VAL A 99 0.48 12.20 -2.57
C VAL A 99 -0.67 11.21 -2.59
N ASP A 100 -0.99 10.64 -1.43
CA ASP A 100 -2.18 9.80 -1.26
C ASP A 100 -3.42 10.69 -1.24
N ILE A 101 -4.31 10.48 -2.20
CA ILE A 101 -5.57 11.22 -2.31
C ILE A 101 -6.74 10.51 -1.62
N ASN A 102 -6.53 9.31 -1.13
CA ASN A 102 -7.52 8.52 -0.39
C ASN A 102 -7.36 8.70 1.14
N ILE A 103 -7.22 9.94 1.57
CA ILE A 103 -6.96 10.32 2.98
C ILE A 103 -8.25 10.56 3.77
N PHE A 104 -9.41 10.45 3.12
CA PHE A 104 -10.71 10.66 3.76
C PHE A 104 -11.53 9.38 3.70
N PRO A 105 -12.25 9.03 4.77
CA PRO A 105 -13.27 8.00 4.70
C PRO A 105 -14.35 8.44 3.73
N ASN A 106 -14.45 7.76 2.61
CA ASN A 106 -15.47 8.01 1.60
C ASN A 106 -16.22 6.70 1.34
N THR A 107 -17.51 6.69 1.66
CA THR A 107 -18.41 5.56 1.43
C THR A 107 -18.42 5.12 -0.02
N TYR A 108 -18.31 6.06 -0.95
CA TYR A 108 -18.27 5.77 -2.38
C TYR A 108 -17.04 4.93 -2.78
N ILE A 109 -15.90 5.14 -2.16
CA ILE A 109 -14.69 4.31 -2.40
C ILE A 109 -14.92 2.89 -1.94
N GLN A 110 -15.65 2.69 -0.85
CA GLN A 110 -16.03 1.36 -0.38
C GLN A 110 -16.93 0.65 -1.40
N GLU A 111 -17.91 1.33 -1.94
CA GLU A 111 -18.80 0.79 -2.98
C GLU A 111 -18.04 0.39 -4.25
N LEU A 112 -17.12 1.23 -4.73
CA LEU A 112 -16.25 0.90 -5.86
C LEU A 112 -15.36 -0.31 -5.54
N THR A 113 -14.77 -0.33 -4.35
CA THR A 113 -13.93 -1.44 -3.90
C THR A 113 -14.73 -2.73 -3.87
N ASP A 114 -15.95 -2.72 -3.35
CA ASP A 114 -16.82 -3.88 -3.28
C ASP A 114 -17.21 -4.37 -4.67
N THR A 115 -17.55 -3.47 -5.58
CA THR A 115 -17.91 -3.80 -6.95
C THR A 115 -16.76 -4.46 -7.72
N HIS A 116 -15.57 -3.91 -7.65
CA HIS A 116 -14.41 -4.43 -8.37
C HIS A 116 -13.75 -5.63 -7.65
N ASN A 117 -13.81 -5.68 -6.33
CA ASN A 117 -13.26 -6.79 -5.54
C ASN A 117 -13.97 -8.13 -5.78
N ILE A 118 -15.23 -8.14 -6.22
CA ILE A 118 -15.92 -9.39 -6.57
C ILE A 118 -15.11 -10.19 -7.59
N PHE A 119 -14.48 -9.50 -8.53
CA PHE A 119 -13.64 -10.14 -9.54
C PHE A 119 -12.37 -10.75 -8.94
N TYR A 120 -11.68 -10.04 -8.06
CA TYR A 120 -10.48 -10.50 -7.37
C TYR A 120 -10.78 -11.57 -6.33
N TYR A 121 -11.91 -11.49 -5.64
CA TYR A 121 -12.33 -12.48 -4.63
C TYR A 121 -12.46 -13.88 -5.18
N ARG A 122 -12.92 -14.05 -6.41
CA ARG A 122 -13.05 -15.36 -7.06
C ARG A 122 -11.71 -16.04 -7.34
N HIS A 123 -10.63 -15.29 -7.34
CA HIS A 123 -9.30 -15.74 -7.70
C HIS A 123 -8.26 -15.54 -6.60
N LYS A 124 -8.69 -15.15 -5.41
CA LYS A 124 -7.80 -14.76 -4.30
C LYS A 124 -6.78 -15.82 -3.87
N ASP A 125 -7.07 -17.08 -4.14
CA ASP A 125 -6.20 -18.20 -3.73
C ASP A 125 -5.21 -18.61 -4.84
N LYS A 126 -5.29 -18.02 -6.02
CA LYS A 126 -4.35 -18.26 -7.11
C LYS A 126 -3.14 -17.35 -7.00
N LEU A 127 -1.96 -17.93 -7.19
CA LEU A 127 -0.73 -17.16 -7.32
C LEU A 127 -0.76 -16.37 -8.65
N ASN A 128 -0.21 -15.15 -8.63
CA ASN A 128 -0.06 -14.28 -9.81
C ASN A 128 -1.38 -14.04 -10.58
N VAL A 129 -2.51 -14.07 -9.90
CA VAL A 129 -3.84 -13.97 -10.52
C VAL A 129 -4.00 -12.69 -11.36
N ASN A 130 -3.40 -11.58 -10.92
CA ASN A 130 -3.52 -10.31 -11.63
C ASN A 130 -2.78 -10.32 -12.99
N GLU A 131 -1.80 -11.18 -13.17
CA GLU A 131 -1.12 -11.37 -14.45
C GLU A 131 -2.00 -12.06 -15.51
N MET A 132 -3.11 -12.65 -15.09
CA MET A 132 -4.05 -13.40 -15.92
C MET A 132 -5.41 -12.72 -16.09
N ILE A 133 -5.69 -11.67 -15.32
CA ILE A 133 -6.91 -10.88 -15.43
C ILE A 133 -6.76 -9.92 -16.60
N PRO A 134 -7.72 -9.85 -17.53
CA PRO A 134 -7.62 -8.98 -18.70
C PRO A 134 -7.22 -7.54 -18.34
N VAL A 135 -6.23 -6.99 -19.05
CA VAL A 135 -5.71 -5.63 -18.81
C VAL A 135 -6.82 -4.59 -18.80
N VAL A 136 -7.83 -4.75 -19.65
CA VAL A 136 -9.00 -3.85 -19.70
C VAL A 136 -9.74 -3.79 -18.36
N LYS A 137 -9.83 -4.88 -17.61
CA LYS A 137 -10.51 -4.90 -16.30
C LYS A 137 -9.72 -4.11 -15.25
N HIS A 138 -8.41 -4.25 -15.27
CA HIS A 138 -7.55 -3.43 -14.42
C HIS A 138 -7.66 -1.94 -14.78
N TYR A 139 -7.70 -1.64 -16.09
CA TYR A 139 -7.86 -0.27 -16.56
C TYR A 139 -9.18 0.34 -16.08
N GLU A 140 -10.30 -0.33 -16.31
CA GLU A 140 -11.63 0.14 -15.91
C GLU A 140 -11.66 0.47 -14.41
N MET A 141 -11.15 -0.42 -13.57
CA MET A 141 -11.06 -0.21 -12.12
C MET A 141 -10.23 1.03 -11.75
N CYS A 142 -9.04 1.16 -12.31
CA CYS A 142 -8.15 2.29 -12.00
C CYS A 142 -8.70 3.62 -12.53
N GLU A 143 -9.32 3.62 -13.71
CA GLU A 143 -9.94 4.81 -14.31
C GLU A 143 -11.13 5.29 -13.47
N ASP A 144 -11.95 4.37 -12.97
CA ASP A 144 -13.07 4.68 -12.06
C ASP A 144 -12.56 5.28 -10.75
N TYR A 145 -11.53 4.68 -10.14
CA TYR A 145 -10.90 5.23 -8.95
C TYR A 145 -10.33 6.63 -9.20
N PHE A 146 -9.61 6.83 -10.29
CA PHE A 146 -9.07 8.14 -10.62
C PHE A 146 -10.19 9.18 -10.74
N ASN A 147 -11.20 8.91 -11.55
CA ASN A 147 -12.26 9.86 -11.85
C ASN A 147 -13.02 10.32 -10.58
N HIS A 148 -13.25 9.40 -9.63
CA HIS A 148 -13.95 9.71 -8.39
C HIS A 148 -13.05 10.32 -7.33
N GLN A 149 -11.93 9.69 -7.05
CA GLN A 149 -11.04 10.12 -5.97
C GLN A 149 -10.34 11.44 -6.27
N TYR A 150 -9.85 11.60 -7.50
CA TYR A 150 -9.16 12.82 -7.87
C TYR A 150 -10.11 14.04 -7.91
N LYS A 151 -11.35 13.84 -8.37
CA LYS A 151 -12.38 14.88 -8.33
C LYS A 151 -12.71 15.28 -6.89
N ASN A 152 -12.91 14.32 -6.02
CA ASN A 152 -13.17 14.56 -4.61
C ASN A 152 -11.98 15.26 -3.93
N TYR A 153 -10.77 14.81 -4.19
CA TYR A 153 -9.56 15.43 -3.68
C TYR A 153 -9.42 16.90 -4.09
N LYS A 154 -9.68 17.23 -5.35
CA LYS A 154 -9.64 18.64 -5.85
C LYS A 154 -10.65 19.55 -5.13
N ASN A 155 -11.79 19.02 -4.77
CA ASN A 155 -12.88 19.77 -4.17
C ASN A 155 -12.80 19.82 -2.63
N THR A 156 -11.88 19.09 -2.03
CA THR A 156 -11.78 18.93 -0.57
C THR A 156 -10.44 19.46 -0.09
N LYS A 157 -10.44 20.31 0.93
CA LYS A 157 -9.20 20.74 1.57
C LYS A 157 -8.63 19.57 2.40
N PRO A 158 -7.32 19.28 2.30
CA PRO A 158 -6.69 18.27 3.13
C PRO A 158 -6.85 18.65 4.62
N THR A 159 -7.13 17.66 5.44
CA THR A 159 -7.12 17.83 6.90
C THR A 159 -5.69 17.77 7.43
N LYS A 160 -5.46 18.31 8.63
CA LYS A 160 -4.17 18.15 9.34
C LYS A 160 -3.77 16.69 9.48
N TYR A 161 -4.74 15.79 9.70
CA TYR A 161 -4.49 14.35 9.72
C TYR A 161 -4.06 13.83 8.36
N GLY A 162 -4.72 14.23 7.29
CA GLY A 162 -4.35 13.84 5.92
C GLY A 162 -2.93 14.29 5.54
N GLU A 163 -2.55 15.50 5.92
CA GLU A 163 -1.17 15.99 5.74
C GLU A 163 -0.16 15.19 6.55
N PHE A 164 -0.48 14.89 7.82
CA PHE A 164 0.35 14.04 8.68
C PHE A 164 0.46 12.61 8.13
N TYR A 165 -0.64 12.03 7.66
CA TYR A 165 -0.66 10.73 7.02
C TYR A 165 0.29 10.71 5.79
N ASN A 166 0.15 11.67 4.90
CA ASN A 166 0.97 11.77 3.68
C ASN A 166 2.46 11.99 3.99
N SER A 167 2.78 12.82 4.98
CA SER A 167 4.16 13.20 5.28
C SER A 167 4.90 12.17 6.14
N ARG A 168 4.20 11.45 7.02
CA ARG A 168 4.84 10.62 8.06
C ARG A 168 4.29 9.20 8.11
N VAL A 169 2.98 9.03 8.33
CA VAL A 169 2.40 7.73 8.69
C VAL A 169 2.61 6.69 7.59
N SER A 170 2.30 7.03 6.34
CA SER A 170 2.48 6.11 5.21
C SER A 170 3.93 5.68 5.01
N VAL A 171 4.87 6.59 5.22
CA VAL A 171 6.31 6.32 5.06
C VAL A 171 6.84 5.43 6.18
N VAL A 172 6.48 5.75 7.44
CA VAL A 172 6.90 4.96 8.61
C VAL A 172 6.36 3.54 8.53
N PHE A 173 5.07 3.38 8.23
CA PHE A 173 4.48 2.03 8.12
C PHE A 173 5.00 1.26 6.91
N ASN A 174 5.31 1.91 5.80
CA ASN A 174 6.02 1.25 4.71
C ASN A 174 7.38 0.71 5.16
N ALA A 175 8.14 1.49 5.92
CA ALA A 175 9.43 1.06 6.47
C ALA A 175 9.27 -0.14 7.45
N ILE A 176 8.28 -0.09 8.34
CA ILE A 176 7.95 -1.18 9.28
C ILE A 176 7.60 -2.47 8.50
N GLU A 177 6.70 -2.37 7.52
CA GLU A 177 6.28 -3.51 6.71
C GLU A 177 7.43 -4.13 5.90
N ARG A 178 8.35 -3.31 5.39
CA ARG A 178 9.54 -3.76 4.64
C ARG A 178 10.60 -4.39 5.53
N SER A 179 10.75 -3.90 6.75
CA SER A 179 11.72 -4.44 7.70
C SER A 179 11.31 -5.84 8.18
N GLY A 180 10.03 -6.07 8.43
CA GLY A 180 9.55 -7.30 9.03
C GLY A 180 10.16 -7.54 10.42
N LEU A 181 9.97 -8.73 10.96
CA LEU A 181 10.54 -9.16 12.23
C LEU A 181 11.36 -10.44 12.03
N ARG A 182 12.55 -10.46 12.61
CA ARG A 182 13.38 -11.67 12.65
C ARG A 182 12.80 -12.69 13.61
N ILE A 183 12.90 -13.96 13.23
CA ILE A 183 12.33 -15.08 14.00
C ILE A 183 13.35 -16.18 14.27
N HIS A 184 13.13 -16.86 15.38
CA HIS A 184 13.75 -18.16 15.65
C HIS A 184 12.85 -19.23 15.00
N VAL A 185 13.22 -19.69 13.81
CA VAL A 185 12.39 -20.53 12.94
C VAL A 185 11.77 -21.75 13.66
N PRO A 186 12.53 -22.60 14.40
CA PRO A 186 11.94 -23.75 15.09
C PRO A 186 10.85 -23.39 16.11
N ARG A 187 11.02 -22.29 16.86
CA ARG A 187 10.00 -21.83 17.82
C ARG A 187 8.80 -21.22 17.11
N PHE A 188 9.05 -20.47 16.02
CA PHE A 188 7.99 -19.86 15.24
C PHE A 188 7.05 -20.92 14.65
N GLN A 189 7.59 -21.97 14.07
CA GLN A 189 6.81 -23.07 13.49
C GLN A 189 6.00 -23.89 14.50
N GLN A 190 6.34 -23.84 15.79
CA GLN A 190 5.54 -24.46 16.86
C GLN A 190 4.23 -23.70 17.15
N HIS A 191 4.17 -22.41 16.86
CA HIS A 191 3.04 -21.55 17.22
C HIS A 191 2.29 -21.01 16.01
N PHE A 192 2.92 -21.02 14.83
CA PHE A 192 2.42 -20.40 13.60
C PHE A 192 2.57 -21.36 12.41
N HIS A 193 2.37 -20.84 11.22
CA HIS A 193 2.54 -21.61 9.99
C HIS A 193 4.02 -21.77 9.59
N PRO A 194 4.35 -22.77 8.76
CA PRO A 194 5.69 -22.88 8.18
C PRO A 194 6.06 -21.63 7.38
N VAL A 195 7.34 -21.25 7.47
CA VAL A 195 7.89 -20.09 6.77
C VAL A 195 9.19 -20.45 6.07
N ASN A 196 9.46 -19.77 4.99
CA ASN A 196 10.73 -19.82 4.28
C ASN A 196 11.58 -18.62 4.70
N GLY A 197 12.70 -18.86 5.38
CA GLY A 197 13.61 -17.81 5.85
C GLY A 197 13.43 -17.44 7.32
N GLU A 198 14.24 -16.49 7.77
CA GLU A 198 14.35 -16.07 9.18
C GLU A 198 13.56 -14.79 9.49
N ARG A 199 12.68 -14.35 8.58
CA ARG A 199 11.96 -13.08 8.72
C ARG A 199 10.50 -13.24 8.30
N VAL A 200 9.62 -12.62 9.06
CA VAL A 200 8.18 -12.59 8.76
C VAL A 200 7.70 -11.16 8.59
N TYR A 201 6.73 -11.00 7.71
CA TYR A 201 6.20 -9.70 7.32
C TYR A 201 4.71 -9.61 7.63
N SER A 202 4.25 -8.40 7.90
CA SER A 202 2.84 -8.09 8.07
C SER A 202 2.51 -6.78 7.36
N GLN A 203 1.29 -6.63 6.90
CA GLN A 203 0.75 -5.38 6.36
C GLN A 203 -0.29 -4.79 7.30
N TYR A 204 -0.34 -3.46 7.35
CA TYR A 204 -1.26 -2.72 8.20
C TYR A 204 -2.28 -1.93 7.38
N ASN A 205 -3.55 -2.07 7.73
CA ASN A 205 -4.56 -1.13 7.29
C ASN A 205 -4.52 0.10 8.20
N LEU A 206 -4.20 1.26 7.62
CA LEU A 206 -4.09 2.52 8.33
C LEU A 206 -5.38 3.36 8.22
N LYS A 207 -6.28 2.98 7.32
CA LYS A 207 -7.52 3.71 7.02
C LYS A 207 -8.70 3.10 7.80
N THR A 208 -8.56 3.05 9.13
CA THR A 208 -9.61 2.58 10.04
C THR A 208 -10.37 3.76 10.65
N LEU A 209 -11.62 3.55 11.05
CA LEU A 209 -12.45 4.59 11.69
C LEU A 209 -11.82 5.20 12.94
N THR A 210 -11.08 4.40 13.70
CA THR A 210 -10.41 4.82 14.94
C THR A 210 -8.98 5.29 14.71
N THR A 211 -8.50 5.31 13.47
CA THR A 211 -7.09 5.56 13.11
C THR A 211 -6.09 4.57 13.71
N ARG A 212 -6.56 3.55 14.44
CA ARG A 212 -5.71 2.49 14.99
C ARG A 212 -5.33 1.50 13.88
N PRO A 213 -4.05 1.26 13.61
CA PRO A 213 -3.62 0.28 12.60
C PRO A 213 -4.19 -1.11 12.90
N SER A 214 -4.72 -1.77 11.88
CA SER A 214 -5.16 -3.16 11.97
C SER A 214 -4.38 -4.03 10.98
N ASN A 215 -4.25 -5.31 11.27
CA ASN A 215 -3.57 -6.23 10.37
C ASN A 215 -4.38 -6.43 9.08
N LYS A 216 -3.80 -6.17 7.92
CA LYS A 216 -4.45 -6.30 6.60
C LYS A 216 -4.15 -7.63 5.93
N PHE A 217 -2.98 -8.17 6.16
CA PHE A 217 -2.49 -9.37 5.49
C PHE A 217 -2.66 -10.61 6.36
N LYS A 218 -2.80 -11.81 5.76
CA LYS A 218 -2.91 -13.12 6.45
C LYS A 218 -1.66 -13.53 7.24
N GLY A 219 -0.74 -12.62 7.47
CA GLY A 219 0.46 -12.81 8.27
C GLY A 219 0.17 -12.84 9.78
N VAL A 220 1.22 -12.82 10.55
CA VAL A 220 1.14 -12.80 12.02
C VAL A 220 0.50 -11.50 12.47
N ASN A 221 -0.56 -11.60 13.26
CA ASN A 221 -1.16 -10.45 13.90
C ASN A 221 -0.38 -10.08 15.17
N TYR A 222 0.62 -9.24 15.04
CA TYR A 222 1.49 -8.84 16.15
C TYR A 222 0.75 -8.15 17.30
N ALA A 223 -0.36 -7.47 17.02
CA ALA A 223 -1.18 -6.82 18.05
C ALA A 223 -1.98 -7.79 18.93
N ALA A 224 -2.18 -9.04 18.47
CA ALA A 224 -2.97 -10.06 19.14
C ALA A 224 -2.16 -11.30 19.55
N LEU A 225 -0.85 -11.16 19.74
CA LEU A 225 0.00 -12.27 20.20
C LEU A 225 -0.35 -12.66 21.63
N ASN A 226 -0.58 -13.97 21.85
CA ASN A 226 -0.82 -14.51 23.18
C ASN A 226 0.41 -14.30 24.07
N LYS A 227 0.18 -13.85 25.30
CA LYS A 227 1.24 -13.59 26.29
C LYS A 227 1.70 -14.87 27.00
N GLU A 228 0.83 -15.85 27.13
CA GLU A 228 1.02 -17.00 28.04
C GLU A 228 1.66 -18.22 27.35
N ASN A 229 1.39 -18.45 26.07
CA ASN A 229 1.84 -19.64 25.35
C ASN A 229 3.29 -19.59 24.86
N GLY A 230 4.02 -18.53 25.15
CA GLY A 230 5.44 -18.39 24.76
C GLY A 230 5.67 -18.01 23.29
N CYS A 231 4.62 -17.79 22.47
CA CYS A 231 4.77 -17.48 21.05
C CYS A 231 5.58 -16.20 20.80
N ARG A 232 5.55 -15.23 21.73
CA ARG A 232 6.35 -13.99 21.65
C ARG A 232 7.86 -14.24 21.62
N LYS A 233 8.33 -15.33 22.27
CA LYS A 233 9.74 -15.74 22.26
C LYS A 233 10.23 -16.23 20.89
N SER A 234 9.32 -16.39 19.93
CA SER A 234 9.67 -16.70 18.54
C SER A 234 10.26 -15.51 17.80
N PHE A 235 10.03 -14.29 18.28
CA PHE A 235 10.56 -13.07 17.69
C PHE A 235 11.85 -12.69 18.39
N ILE A 236 12.91 -12.46 17.62
CA ILE A 236 14.24 -12.17 18.13
C ILE A 236 14.76 -10.85 17.54
N PRO A 237 15.60 -10.11 18.27
CA PRO A 237 16.17 -8.88 17.75
C PRO A 237 17.19 -9.14 16.64
N ASP A 238 17.40 -8.14 15.79
CA ASP A 238 18.48 -8.20 14.78
C ASP A 238 19.87 -7.97 15.40
N ASN A 239 19.93 -7.29 16.57
CA ASN A 239 21.15 -6.81 17.22
C ASN A 239 21.16 -7.08 18.72
N ASP A 240 20.66 -8.19 19.16
CA ASP A 240 20.61 -8.67 20.56
C ASP A 240 19.79 -7.81 21.55
N ILE A 241 19.19 -6.71 21.09
CA ILE A 241 18.41 -5.80 21.92
C ILE A 241 17.01 -5.60 21.34
N LEU A 242 15.97 -5.80 22.15
CA LEU A 242 14.59 -5.38 21.88
C LEU A 242 14.21 -4.26 22.84
N TYR A 243 13.73 -3.15 22.29
CA TYR A 243 13.14 -2.07 23.07
C TYR A 243 11.61 -2.18 23.05
N GLU A 244 11.00 -2.17 24.23
CA GLU A 244 9.56 -2.00 24.36
C GLU A 244 9.27 -0.56 24.79
N ILE A 245 8.43 0.13 24.02
CA ILE A 245 7.98 1.49 24.31
C ILE A 245 6.47 1.43 24.43
N ASP A 246 5.94 1.69 25.63
CA ASP A 246 4.52 1.76 25.89
C ASP A 246 4.15 3.11 26.50
N ILE A 247 3.01 3.66 26.08
CA ILE A 247 2.46 4.91 26.62
C ILE A 247 1.40 4.54 27.64
N SER A 248 1.73 4.69 28.90
CA SER A 248 0.82 4.39 30.01
C SER A 248 -0.47 5.20 29.91
N ALA A 249 -1.60 4.50 30.01
CA ALA A 249 -2.93 5.11 30.05
C ALA A 249 -3.18 6.15 28.93
N TYR A 250 -2.71 5.88 27.69
CA TYR A 250 -2.80 6.84 26.58
C TYR A 250 -4.18 7.43 26.35
N HIS A 251 -5.23 6.59 26.24
CA HIS A 251 -6.59 7.07 26.00
C HIS A 251 -7.17 7.88 27.17
N PRO A 252 -7.08 7.43 28.41
CA PRO A 252 -7.46 8.25 29.56
C PRO A 252 -6.72 9.58 29.62
N SER A 253 -5.41 9.58 29.42
CA SER A 253 -4.59 10.80 29.43
C SER A 253 -4.98 11.79 28.32
N LEU A 254 -5.27 11.28 27.12
CA LEU A 254 -5.75 12.11 26.01
C LEU A 254 -7.15 12.68 26.30
N SER A 255 -8.07 11.87 26.82
CA SER A 255 -9.42 12.31 27.19
C SER A 255 -9.38 13.39 28.26
N CYS A 256 -8.54 13.22 29.28
CA CYS A 256 -8.37 14.21 30.33
C CYS A 256 -7.84 15.54 29.78
N ARG A 257 -6.90 15.52 28.83
CA ARG A 257 -6.43 16.74 28.16
C ARG A 257 -7.51 17.45 27.35
N LEU A 258 -8.43 16.69 26.74
CA LEU A 258 -9.54 17.26 25.94
C LEU A 258 -10.58 17.97 26.82
N ILE A 259 -10.74 17.57 28.09
CA ILE A 259 -11.66 18.14 29.04
C ILE A 259 -10.99 18.96 30.14
N ASP A 260 -9.69 19.27 29.96
CA ASP A 260 -8.86 20.02 30.92
C ASP A 260 -8.84 19.42 32.33
N TYR A 261 -8.82 18.10 32.42
CA TYR A 261 -8.79 17.36 33.68
C TYR A 261 -7.36 16.81 33.92
N ASN A 262 -6.83 17.07 35.13
CA ASN A 262 -5.56 16.54 35.59
C ASN A 262 -5.67 15.04 35.92
N PHE A 263 -5.15 14.18 35.07
CA PHE A 263 -5.11 12.74 35.33
C PHE A 263 -4.10 12.45 36.46
N PRO A 264 -4.52 11.72 37.52
CA PRO A 264 -3.59 11.33 38.56
C PRO A 264 -2.48 10.45 37.97
N THR A 265 -1.25 10.88 38.11
CA THR A 265 -0.08 10.02 37.82
C THR A 265 0.02 8.97 38.91
N VAL A 266 -0.12 7.70 38.51
CA VAL A 266 0.12 6.55 39.40
C VAL A 266 1.62 6.33 39.57
#